data_5dab9e70d3ea6c243d61782fc5e9bdc1
#
_entry.id   5dab9e70d3ea6c243d61782fc5e9bdc1
#
_cell.length_a   1.000
_cell.length_b   1.000
_cell.length_c   1.000
_cell.angle_alpha   90.00
_cell.angle_beta   90.00
_cell.angle_gamma   90.00
#
_symmetry.space_group_name_H-M   'P 1'
#
loop_
_entity.id
_entity.type
_entity.pdbx_description
1 polymer ?
#
loop_
_entity_poly.entity_id
_entity_poly.type
_entity_poly.pdbx_seq_one_letter_code
_entity_poly.pdbx_strand_id
1 'polypeptide(L)'
;LKRTTSNDEFNTIRILTHSLHWKQNVGRNLKYIIVDEVSGRYLGLITIASDVVSIQSRDTKIGWDSDNKFKQKKINNSAIASTIVPTQPLGYNFLGTKLIASLCTSQQIRDDWENEYGDKLVGITTTSLFGSKSAYNGIRWWKKMGTTEGKMLLSPSEQHYKFWHNWLKENFEGYDSLIKTEGGTIVSGPKQKIINKMFQLLGITPTNYFHENNRGVYYSPFFNNTYQFLRGEIGEEELEPHSNGVGDYEKI
;
A
#
# COMPACT_ATOMS: atom_id res chain seq x y z
N LEU A 1 -19.69 1.24 -5.64
CA LEU A 1 -18.59 0.26 -5.40
C LEU A 1 -19.20 -1.11 -5.10
N LYS A 2 -18.79 -2.14 -5.84
CA LYS A 2 -19.14 -3.53 -5.54
C LYS A 2 -17.93 -4.15 -4.79
N ARG A 3 -18.05 -4.36 -3.49
CA ARG A 3 -17.09 -5.16 -2.75
C ARG A 3 -17.15 -6.60 -3.24
N THR A 4 -16.02 -7.22 -3.53
CA THR A 4 -15.97 -8.61 -3.99
C THR A 4 -15.09 -9.47 -3.09
N THR A 5 -15.61 -10.64 -2.74
CA THR A 5 -14.86 -11.73 -2.10
C THR A 5 -14.37 -12.74 -3.15
N SER A 6 -14.93 -12.70 -4.37
CA SER A 6 -14.49 -13.55 -5.48
C SER A 6 -13.14 -13.06 -6.01
N ASN A 7 -12.12 -13.88 -5.80
CA ASN A 7 -10.80 -13.62 -6.35
C ASN A 7 -10.78 -13.78 -7.88
N ASP A 8 -11.58 -14.66 -8.44
CA ASP A 8 -11.54 -15.00 -9.86
C ASP A 8 -12.05 -13.87 -10.74
N GLU A 9 -13.22 -13.29 -10.43
CA GLU A 9 -13.76 -12.14 -11.16
C GLU A 9 -12.78 -10.96 -11.11
N PHE A 10 -12.32 -10.59 -9.91
CA PHE A 10 -11.38 -9.49 -9.72
C PHE A 10 -10.06 -9.71 -10.46
N ASN A 11 -9.48 -10.89 -10.33
CA ASN A 11 -8.18 -11.21 -10.93
C ASN A 11 -8.28 -11.27 -12.45
N THR A 12 -9.38 -11.77 -13.01
CA THR A 12 -9.62 -11.80 -14.45
C THR A 12 -9.61 -10.38 -15.01
N ILE A 13 -10.38 -9.46 -14.43
CA ILE A 13 -10.41 -8.06 -14.87
C ILE A 13 -9.04 -7.42 -14.69
N ARG A 14 -8.37 -7.69 -13.56
CA ARG A 14 -7.05 -7.14 -13.27
C ARG A 14 -5.99 -7.57 -14.28
N ILE A 15 -5.95 -8.84 -14.66
CA ILE A 15 -5.00 -9.39 -15.65
C ILE A 15 -5.16 -8.67 -16.99
N LEU A 16 -6.40 -8.39 -17.37
CA LEU A 16 -6.72 -7.74 -18.65
C LEU A 16 -6.43 -6.23 -18.65
N THR A 17 -6.38 -5.58 -17.49
CA THR A 17 -6.34 -4.11 -17.41
C THR A 17 -5.08 -3.55 -16.76
N HIS A 18 -4.36 -4.34 -15.97
CA HIS A 18 -3.23 -3.88 -15.17
C HIS A 18 -1.89 -4.28 -15.79
N SER A 19 -1.01 -3.31 -16.03
CA SER A 19 0.29 -3.54 -16.66
C SER A 19 1.39 -4.07 -15.74
N LEU A 20 1.19 -4.01 -14.42
CA LEU A 20 2.18 -4.51 -13.47
C LEU A 20 2.00 -6.00 -13.20
N HIS A 21 3.13 -6.68 -12.97
CA HIS A 21 3.12 -8.07 -12.57
C HIS A 21 2.25 -8.30 -11.33
N TRP A 22 1.43 -9.35 -11.39
CA TRP A 22 0.51 -9.70 -10.31
C TRP A 22 1.28 -10.19 -9.09
N LYS A 23 1.06 -9.53 -7.95
CA LYS A 23 1.49 -10.00 -6.64
C LYS A 23 0.31 -9.99 -5.70
N GLN A 24 0.16 -11.05 -4.93
CA GLN A 24 -0.84 -11.09 -3.86
C GLN A 24 -0.41 -10.16 -2.73
N ASN A 25 -1.31 -9.33 -2.26
CA ASN A 25 -1.08 -8.54 -1.05
C ASN A 25 -1.07 -9.46 0.18
N VAL A 26 -0.17 -9.18 1.11
CA VAL A 26 -0.08 -9.90 2.39
C VAL A 26 -0.82 -9.06 3.45
N GLY A 27 -1.54 -9.73 4.34
CA GLY A 27 -2.30 -9.08 5.42
C GLY A 27 -3.71 -8.69 4.99
N ARG A 28 -4.22 -7.60 5.57
CA ARG A 28 -5.57 -7.08 5.30
C ARG A 28 -5.72 -6.70 3.83
N ASN A 29 -6.89 -6.98 3.26
CA ASN A 29 -7.12 -6.76 1.84
C ASN A 29 -8.60 -6.68 1.51
N LEU A 30 -9.05 -5.51 1.07
CA LEU A 30 -10.38 -5.30 0.52
C LEU A 30 -10.29 -5.04 -0.98
N LYS A 31 -11.14 -5.70 -1.75
CA LYS A 31 -11.18 -5.61 -3.21
C LYS A 31 -12.53 -5.07 -3.67
N TYR A 32 -12.48 -4.13 -4.60
CA TYR A 32 -13.67 -3.51 -5.17
C TYR A 32 -13.61 -3.52 -6.69
N ILE A 33 -14.74 -3.86 -7.29
CA ILE A 33 -15.01 -3.66 -8.70
C ILE A 33 -15.96 -2.46 -8.81
N ILE A 34 -15.59 -1.48 -9.60
CA ILE A 34 -16.44 -0.33 -9.88
C ILE A 34 -17.29 -0.65 -11.09
N VAL A 35 -18.59 -0.62 -10.91
CA VAL A 35 -19.59 -0.95 -11.94
C VAL A 35 -20.48 0.26 -12.16
N ASP A 36 -20.73 0.58 -13.41
CA ASP A 36 -21.81 1.50 -13.78
C ASP A 36 -23.15 0.75 -13.70
N GLU A 37 -24.01 1.16 -12.79
CA GLU A 37 -25.29 0.48 -12.52
C GLU A 37 -26.23 0.48 -13.71
N VAL A 38 -26.16 1.53 -14.55
CA VAL A 38 -27.07 1.68 -15.70
C VAL A 38 -26.66 0.74 -16.84
N SER A 39 -25.37 0.69 -17.16
CA SER A 39 -24.88 -0.12 -18.29
C SER A 39 -24.34 -1.49 -17.88
N GLY A 40 -24.12 -1.74 -16.58
CA GLY A 40 -23.49 -2.95 -16.06
C GLY A 40 -21.99 -3.06 -16.39
N ARG A 41 -21.37 -2.00 -16.94
CA ARG A 41 -19.97 -2.03 -17.38
C ARG A 41 -19.00 -1.84 -16.22
N TYR A 42 -17.89 -2.54 -16.28
CA TYR A 42 -16.79 -2.37 -15.35
C TYR A 42 -16.03 -1.08 -15.64
N LEU A 43 -15.96 -0.17 -14.67
CA LEU A 43 -15.25 1.11 -14.79
C LEU A 43 -13.83 1.06 -14.23
N GLY A 44 -13.57 0.17 -13.27
CA GLY A 44 -12.25 0.07 -12.67
C GLY A 44 -12.18 -0.89 -11.51
N LEU A 45 -10.97 -1.00 -10.96
CA LEU A 45 -10.63 -1.86 -9.83
C LEU A 45 -9.92 -1.05 -8.74
N ILE A 46 -10.26 -1.35 -7.49
CA ILE A 46 -9.57 -0.84 -6.31
C ILE A 46 -9.19 -2.00 -5.41
N THR A 47 -7.96 -1.97 -4.88
CA THR A 47 -7.54 -2.80 -3.77
C THR A 47 -7.01 -1.92 -2.65
N ILE A 48 -7.61 -2.03 -1.47
CA ILE A 48 -7.13 -1.41 -0.24
C ILE A 48 -6.50 -2.50 0.62
N ALA A 49 -5.24 -2.35 0.97
CA ALA A 49 -4.47 -3.36 1.69
C ALA A 49 -3.78 -2.78 2.92
N SER A 50 -3.22 -3.65 3.77
CA SER A 50 -2.35 -3.22 4.88
C SER A 50 -1.30 -2.24 4.39
N ASP A 51 -1.12 -1.12 5.09
CA ASP A 51 -0.14 -0.10 4.68
C ASP A 51 1.29 -0.63 4.79
N VAL A 52 2.17 -0.09 3.97
CA VAL A 52 3.59 -0.45 3.99
C VAL A 52 4.23 0.07 5.27
N VAL A 53 4.89 -0.81 6.00
CA VAL A 53 5.47 -0.50 7.32
C VAL A 53 6.42 0.71 7.29
N SER A 54 7.17 0.91 6.19
CA SER A 54 8.09 2.03 6.07
C SER A 54 8.05 2.65 4.69
N ILE A 55 7.63 3.91 4.64
CA ILE A 55 7.75 4.80 3.48
C ILE A 55 8.29 6.12 4.03
N GLN A 56 9.58 6.34 3.91
CA GLN A 56 10.27 7.45 4.58
C GLN A 56 9.61 8.82 4.36
N SER A 57 9.26 9.15 3.13
CA SER A 57 8.64 10.45 2.81
C SER A 57 7.25 10.65 3.43
N ARG A 58 6.47 9.57 3.56
CA ARG A 58 5.20 9.58 4.30
C ARG A 58 5.45 9.69 5.79
N ASP A 59 6.31 8.83 6.31
CA ASP A 59 6.58 8.70 7.73
C ASP A 59 7.09 10.02 8.33
N THR A 60 8.05 10.66 7.65
CA THR A 60 8.55 11.99 8.05
C THR A 60 7.43 13.05 8.10
N LYS A 61 6.54 13.07 7.11
CA LYS A 61 5.43 14.05 7.08
C LYS A 61 4.34 13.78 8.10
N ILE A 62 4.08 12.53 8.44
CA ILE A 62 3.17 12.16 9.53
C ILE A 62 3.81 12.49 10.89
N GLY A 63 5.15 12.50 10.98
CA GLY A 63 5.89 12.60 12.22
C GLY A 63 6.12 11.21 12.88
N TRP A 64 6.11 10.17 12.08
CA TRP A 64 6.49 8.83 12.50
C TRP A 64 8.00 8.67 12.44
N ASP A 65 8.69 9.17 13.43
CA ASP A 65 10.14 9.06 13.54
C ASP A 65 10.60 7.62 13.86
N SER A 66 11.92 7.41 13.84
CA SER A 66 12.55 6.09 13.97
C SER A 66 12.22 5.33 15.26
N ASP A 67 11.70 5.98 16.30
CA ASP A 67 11.32 5.36 17.56
C ASP A 67 9.82 5.00 17.59
N ASN A 68 9.52 4.02 16.90
CA ASN A 68 8.30 3.54 16.28
C ASN A 68 7.23 2.91 17.18
N LYS A 69 7.18 3.13 18.48
CA LYS A 69 6.14 2.53 19.35
C LYS A 69 4.73 2.95 18.96
N PHE A 70 4.53 4.22 18.58
CA PHE A 70 3.21 4.71 18.14
C PHE A 70 2.84 4.24 16.75
N LYS A 71 3.79 4.24 15.81
CA LYS A 71 3.58 3.73 14.46
C LYS A 71 3.11 2.28 14.44
N GLN A 72 3.73 1.40 15.24
CA GLN A 72 3.32 -0.01 15.32
C GLN A 72 1.87 -0.17 15.82
N LYS A 73 1.42 0.72 16.70
CA LYS A 73 0.03 0.72 17.20
C LYS A 73 -0.96 1.33 16.23
N LYS A 74 -0.55 2.35 15.45
CA LYS A 74 -1.44 3.14 14.58
C LYS A 74 -1.33 2.83 13.09
N ILE A 75 -0.41 1.96 12.68
CA ILE A 75 -0.25 1.59 11.26
C ILE A 75 -1.51 0.92 10.70
N ASN A 76 -2.28 0.22 11.52
CA ASN A 76 -3.53 -0.42 11.13
C ASN A 76 -4.67 0.56 10.86
N ASN A 77 -4.55 1.80 11.34
CA ASN A 77 -5.48 2.90 11.05
C ASN A 77 -5.16 3.60 9.72
N SER A 78 -4.10 3.17 9.04
CA SER A 78 -3.74 3.58 7.68
C SER A 78 -3.74 2.37 6.76
N ALA A 79 -4.05 2.59 5.49
CA ALA A 79 -4.06 1.55 4.47
C ALA A 79 -3.30 2.01 3.22
N ILE A 80 -2.97 1.08 2.32
CA ILE A 80 -2.45 1.42 1.01
C ILE A 80 -3.44 1.05 -0.08
N ALA A 81 -3.76 1.99 -0.96
CA ALA A 81 -4.44 1.69 -2.21
C ALA A 81 -3.40 1.11 -3.20
N SER A 82 -3.27 -0.21 -3.18
CA SER A 82 -2.26 -0.96 -3.94
C SER A 82 -2.65 -1.21 -5.39
N THR A 83 -3.93 -1.11 -5.70
CA THR A 83 -4.48 -1.19 -7.06
C THR A 83 -5.47 -0.05 -7.25
N ILE A 84 -5.23 0.81 -8.22
CA ILE A 84 -6.13 1.87 -8.67
C ILE A 84 -6.07 1.85 -10.18
N VAL A 85 -6.96 1.10 -10.82
CA VAL A 85 -6.90 0.84 -12.26
C VAL A 85 -8.25 1.06 -12.90
N PRO A 86 -8.37 2.00 -13.84
CA PRO A 86 -9.55 2.12 -14.68
C PRO A 86 -9.56 1.05 -15.76
N THR A 87 -10.73 0.57 -16.15
CA THR A 87 -10.89 -0.34 -17.29
C THR A 87 -10.93 0.42 -18.61
N GLN A 88 -10.52 -0.26 -19.70
CA GLN A 88 -10.62 0.27 -21.05
C GLN A 88 -12.01 -0.06 -21.67
N PRO A 89 -12.56 0.77 -22.54
CA PRO A 89 -12.05 2.08 -23.01
C PRO A 89 -12.38 3.25 -22.06
N LEU A 90 -13.21 3.01 -21.04
CA LEU A 90 -13.79 4.05 -20.17
C LEU A 90 -12.75 4.77 -19.29
N GLY A 91 -11.66 4.08 -18.96
CA GLY A 91 -10.63 4.64 -18.10
C GLY A 91 -9.58 5.48 -18.80
N TYR A 92 -9.39 5.30 -20.11
CA TYR A 92 -8.32 5.98 -20.83
C TYR A 92 -8.68 7.40 -21.27
N ASN A 93 -9.95 7.60 -21.55
CA ASN A 93 -10.44 8.89 -22.05
C ASN A 93 -11.05 9.68 -20.89
N PHE A 94 -10.32 10.70 -20.41
CA PHE A 94 -10.76 11.79 -19.57
C PHE A 94 -10.80 11.56 -18.04
N LEU A 95 -11.81 10.95 -17.46
CA LEU A 95 -12.02 11.02 -16.01
C LEU A 95 -11.77 9.71 -15.27
N GLY A 96 -11.61 8.61 -15.99
CA GLY A 96 -11.59 7.28 -15.39
C GLY A 96 -10.57 7.11 -14.28
N THR A 97 -9.31 7.45 -14.49
CA THR A 97 -8.27 7.28 -13.47
C THR A 97 -8.51 8.18 -12.25
N LYS A 98 -8.92 9.44 -12.46
CA LYS A 98 -9.22 10.36 -11.35
C LYS A 98 -10.47 9.94 -10.58
N LEU A 99 -11.49 9.46 -11.27
CA LEU A 99 -12.69 8.93 -10.66
C LEU A 99 -12.34 7.72 -9.75
N ILE A 100 -11.62 6.73 -10.29
CA ILE A 100 -11.23 5.55 -9.51
C ILE A 100 -10.35 5.94 -8.31
N ALA A 101 -9.40 6.86 -8.50
CA ALA A 101 -8.58 7.38 -7.40
C ALA A 101 -9.38 8.13 -6.34
N SER A 102 -10.42 8.86 -6.74
CA SER A 102 -11.33 9.54 -5.81
C SER A 102 -12.16 8.54 -5.03
N LEU A 103 -12.69 7.50 -5.68
CA LEU A 103 -13.49 6.46 -5.04
C LEU A 103 -12.71 5.66 -3.97
N CYS A 104 -11.38 5.65 -4.01
CA CYS A 104 -10.55 5.07 -2.93
C CYS A 104 -10.80 5.71 -1.56
N THR A 105 -11.29 6.95 -1.52
CA THR A 105 -11.51 7.71 -0.28
C THR A 105 -12.98 7.71 0.16
N SER A 106 -13.82 6.87 -0.45
CA SER A 106 -15.25 6.81 -0.16
C SER A 106 -15.57 6.38 1.27
N GLN A 107 -16.71 6.83 1.78
CA GLN A 107 -17.21 6.42 3.09
C GLN A 107 -17.39 4.90 3.15
N GLN A 108 -17.92 4.29 2.08
CA GLN A 108 -18.09 2.84 2.00
C GLN A 108 -16.81 2.07 2.28
N ILE A 109 -15.65 2.49 1.73
CA ILE A 109 -14.37 1.84 1.97
C ILE A 109 -13.94 1.97 3.43
N ARG A 110 -14.20 3.12 4.07
CA ARG A 110 -13.92 3.35 5.49
C ARG A 110 -14.76 2.43 6.37
N ASP A 111 -16.06 2.38 6.10
CA ASP A 111 -17.00 1.55 6.85
C ASP A 111 -16.70 0.06 6.66
N ASP A 112 -16.41 -0.38 5.44
CA ASP A 112 -16.02 -1.76 5.16
C ASP A 112 -14.72 -2.16 5.87
N TRP A 113 -13.76 -1.25 5.96
CA TRP A 113 -12.51 -1.49 6.68
C TRP A 113 -12.73 -1.64 8.19
N GLU A 114 -13.48 -0.72 8.78
CA GLU A 114 -13.80 -0.74 10.20
C GLU A 114 -14.63 -1.98 10.56
N ASN A 115 -15.63 -2.31 9.74
CA ASN A 115 -16.46 -3.51 9.94
C ASN A 115 -15.69 -4.82 9.83
N GLU A 116 -14.71 -4.90 8.91
CA GLU A 116 -13.95 -6.13 8.68
C GLU A 116 -12.80 -6.31 9.69
N TYR A 117 -12.15 -5.22 10.09
CA TYR A 117 -10.90 -5.30 10.85
C TYR A 117 -10.96 -4.67 12.24
N GLY A 118 -12.02 -3.97 12.57
CA GLY A 118 -12.22 -3.31 13.86
C GLY A 118 -11.36 -2.07 14.10
N ASP A 119 -10.52 -1.67 13.14
CA ASP A 119 -9.69 -0.47 13.23
C ASP A 119 -10.26 0.65 12.35
N LYS A 120 -10.38 1.85 12.92
CA LYS A 120 -10.84 3.03 12.19
C LYS A 120 -9.83 3.43 11.13
N LEU A 121 -10.25 3.51 9.86
CA LEU A 121 -9.41 3.95 8.76
C LEU A 121 -9.39 5.47 8.71
N VAL A 122 -8.22 6.07 9.02
CA VAL A 122 -8.07 7.54 9.08
C VAL A 122 -7.36 8.13 7.86
N GLY A 123 -6.84 7.29 6.99
CA GLY A 123 -6.22 7.75 5.75
C GLY A 123 -5.67 6.62 4.89
N ILE A 124 -5.39 6.95 3.64
CA ILE A 124 -4.89 5.99 2.64
C ILE A 124 -3.64 6.52 1.96
N THR A 125 -2.63 5.65 1.86
CA THR A 125 -1.40 5.85 1.08
C THR A 125 -1.58 5.32 -0.33
N THR A 126 -0.90 5.90 -1.31
CA THR A 126 -0.64 5.28 -2.61
C THR A 126 0.68 5.77 -3.20
N THR A 127 1.20 5.03 -4.19
CA THR A 127 2.39 5.43 -4.92
C THR A 127 2.09 5.52 -6.42
N SER A 128 2.62 6.54 -7.08
CA SER A 128 2.52 6.65 -8.55
C SER A 128 3.40 5.61 -9.24
N LEU A 129 3.08 5.27 -10.49
CA LEU A 129 3.93 4.42 -11.34
C LEU A 129 5.15 5.18 -11.86
N PHE A 130 4.98 6.47 -12.18
CA PHE A 130 5.95 7.28 -12.89
C PHE A 130 6.24 8.57 -12.13
N GLY A 131 7.27 8.58 -11.30
CA GLY A 131 7.84 9.77 -10.67
C GLY A 131 6.82 10.75 -10.08
N SER A 132 6.99 12.01 -10.39
CA SER A 132 6.13 13.10 -9.92
C SER A 132 4.89 13.36 -10.78
N LYS A 133 4.84 12.82 -11.99
CA LYS A 133 3.67 12.92 -12.88
C LYS A 133 2.70 11.81 -12.54
N SER A 134 1.50 12.16 -12.09
CA SER A 134 0.55 11.19 -11.57
C SER A 134 -0.88 11.66 -11.76
N ALA A 135 -1.78 10.72 -11.93
CA ALA A 135 -3.22 10.96 -11.96
C ALA A 135 -3.75 11.53 -10.63
N TYR A 136 -3.02 11.34 -9.53
CA TYR A 136 -3.39 11.87 -8.21
C TYR A 136 -3.16 13.39 -8.09
N ASN A 137 -2.33 13.97 -8.95
CA ASN A 137 -2.14 15.42 -9.03
C ASN A 137 -3.45 16.10 -9.44
N GLY A 138 -3.81 17.15 -8.70
CA GLY A 138 -5.04 17.91 -8.93
C GLY A 138 -6.31 17.25 -8.38
N ILE A 139 -6.21 16.13 -7.68
CA ILE A 139 -7.28 15.63 -6.83
C ILE A 139 -7.08 16.25 -5.43
N ARG A 140 -8.05 17.00 -4.98
CA ARG A 140 -7.96 17.89 -3.80
C ARG A 140 -7.49 17.20 -2.51
N TRP A 141 -7.91 15.96 -2.28
CA TRP A 141 -7.61 15.21 -1.05
C TRP A 141 -6.36 14.31 -1.14
N TRP A 142 -5.83 14.06 -2.33
CA TRP A 142 -4.55 13.37 -2.46
C TRP A 142 -3.39 14.33 -2.30
N LYS A 143 -2.73 14.31 -1.14
CA LYS A 143 -1.58 15.17 -0.83
C LYS A 143 -0.28 14.47 -1.16
N LYS A 144 0.58 15.12 -1.94
CA LYS A 144 1.92 14.60 -2.23
C LYS A 144 2.80 14.66 -0.99
N MET A 145 3.29 13.49 -0.56
CA MET A 145 4.16 13.34 0.60
C MET A 145 5.65 13.44 0.26
N GLY A 146 6.02 13.19 -0.98
CA GLY A 146 7.38 13.15 -1.47
C GLY A 146 7.56 12.08 -2.54
N THR A 147 8.73 11.46 -2.56
CA THR A 147 9.06 10.37 -3.49
C THR A 147 9.67 9.20 -2.73
N THR A 148 9.61 8.02 -3.31
CA THR A 148 10.40 6.86 -2.87
C THR A 148 11.87 7.06 -3.27
N GLU A 149 12.78 6.35 -2.62
CA GLU A 149 14.21 6.42 -2.92
C GLU A 149 14.63 5.68 -4.21
N GLY A 150 13.70 5.00 -4.88
CA GLY A 150 14.00 4.25 -6.09
C GLY A 150 14.90 3.04 -5.90
N LYS A 151 14.91 2.44 -4.71
CA LYS A 151 15.67 1.22 -4.44
C LYS A 151 15.04 0.02 -5.14
N MET A 152 15.82 -0.72 -5.91
CA MET A 152 15.41 -1.99 -6.48
C MET A 152 15.71 -3.10 -5.47
N LEU A 153 14.66 -3.81 -5.04
CA LEU A 153 14.82 -5.05 -4.29
C LEU A 153 15.03 -6.18 -5.30
N LEU A 154 16.26 -6.67 -5.38
CA LEU A 154 16.54 -7.88 -6.14
C LEU A 154 15.81 -9.05 -5.51
N SER A 155 14.97 -9.71 -6.30
CA SER A 155 14.29 -10.94 -5.90
C SER A 155 14.74 -12.06 -6.81
N PRO A 156 15.40 -13.09 -6.27
CA PRO A 156 15.72 -14.28 -7.04
C PRO A 156 14.42 -15.00 -7.43
N SER A 157 14.51 -15.89 -8.43
CA SER A 157 13.40 -16.80 -8.71
C SER A 157 13.07 -17.63 -7.46
N GLU A 158 11.85 -18.16 -7.38
CA GLU A 158 11.43 -18.98 -6.24
C GLU A 158 12.32 -20.23 -6.07
N GLN A 159 12.78 -20.79 -7.18
CA GLN A 159 13.70 -21.91 -7.17
C GLN A 159 15.07 -21.55 -6.57
N HIS A 160 15.66 -20.44 -6.99
CA HIS A 160 16.93 -19.94 -6.44
C HIS A 160 16.79 -19.55 -4.97
N TYR A 161 15.67 -18.92 -4.60
CA TYR A 161 15.40 -18.59 -3.20
C TYR A 161 15.34 -19.85 -2.31
N LYS A 162 14.62 -20.89 -2.73
CA LYS A 162 14.55 -22.16 -1.99
C LYS A 162 15.92 -22.80 -1.82
N PHE A 163 16.71 -22.80 -2.89
CA PHE A 163 18.10 -23.29 -2.84
C PHE A 163 18.92 -22.50 -1.82
N TRP A 164 18.93 -21.17 -1.88
CA TRP A 164 19.67 -20.31 -0.96
C TRP A 164 19.22 -20.45 0.49
N HIS A 165 17.91 -20.54 0.69
CA HIS A 165 17.32 -20.73 2.00
C HIS A 165 17.79 -22.04 2.65
N ASN A 166 17.76 -23.15 1.92
CA ASN A 166 18.22 -24.44 2.42
C ASN A 166 19.74 -24.43 2.69
N TRP A 167 20.50 -23.88 1.76
CA TRP A 167 21.95 -23.78 1.92
C TRP A 167 22.35 -22.95 3.16
N LEU A 168 21.70 -21.80 3.39
CA LEU A 168 21.94 -21.00 4.60
C LEU A 168 21.57 -21.74 5.88
N LYS A 169 20.47 -22.47 5.86
CA LYS A 169 20.03 -23.26 7.01
C LYS A 169 21.04 -24.33 7.41
N GLU A 170 21.72 -24.92 6.44
CA GLU A 170 22.71 -25.98 6.64
C GLU A 170 24.12 -25.47 6.94
N ASN A 171 24.50 -24.31 6.39
CA ASN A 171 25.88 -23.86 6.36
C ASN A 171 26.14 -22.53 7.09
N PHE A 172 25.12 -21.87 7.62
CA PHE A 172 25.28 -20.59 8.31
C PHE A 172 24.80 -20.67 9.75
N GLU A 173 25.74 -20.68 10.71
CA GLU A 173 25.45 -20.77 12.16
C GLU A 173 24.48 -19.69 12.66
N GLY A 174 24.50 -18.48 12.06
CA GLY A 174 23.61 -17.37 12.38
C GLY A 174 22.23 -17.44 11.73
N TYR A 175 21.83 -18.55 11.10
CA TYR A 175 20.57 -18.64 10.35
C TYR A 175 19.34 -18.30 11.18
N ASP A 176 19.24 -18.80 12.41
CA ASP A 176 18.10 -18.55 13.27
C ASP A 176 17.89 -17.05 13.59
N SER A 177 18.98 -16.29 13.71
CA SER A 177 18.92 -14.84 13.94
C SER A 177 18.39 -14.05 12.72
N LEU A 178 18.42 -14.64 11.52
CA LEU A 178 17.81 -14.04 10.33
C LEU A 178 16.27 -14.13 10.32
N ILE A 179 15.73 -15.15 10.98
CA ILE A 179 14.30 -15.45 10.95
C ILE A 179 13.59 -15.26 12.28
N LYS A 180 14.32 -15.28 13.40
CA LYS A 180 13.77 -15.14 14.76
C LYS A 180 14.53 -14.09 15.55
N THR A 181 13.85 -13.43 16.47
CA THR A 181 14.46 -12.62 17.53
C THR A 181 15.00 -13.51 18.65
N GLU A 182 15.80 -12.96 19.56
CA GLU A 182 16.28 -13.67 20.77
C GLU A 182 15.12 -14.26 21.60
N GLY A 183 13.94 -13.62 21.56
CA GLY A 183 12.70 -14.12 22.20
C GLY A 183 11.91 -15.15 21.36
N GLY A 184 12.46 -15.66 20.24
CA GLY A 184 11.84 -16.68 19.40
C GLY A 184 10.74 -16.17 18.45
N THR A 185 10.42 -14.88 18.46
CA THR A 185 9.41 -14.28 17.57
C THR A 185 9.97 -14.15 16.15
N ILE A 186 9.15 -14.43 15.14
CA ILE A 186 9.55 -14.25 13.74
C ILE A 186 9.83 -12.77 13.46
N VAL A 187 10.99 -12.48 12.87
CA VAL A 187 11.37 -11.12 12.49
C VAL A 187 10.51 -10.61 11.33
N SER A 188 10.38 -9.29 11.20
CA SER A 188 9.74 -8.69 10.02
C SER A 188 10.58 -8.93 8.77
N GLY A 189 9.94 -9.40 7.68
CA GLY A 189 10.57 -9.63 6.38
C GLY A 189 11.66 -10.70 6.34
N PRO A 190 11.48 -11.91 6.90
CA PRO A 190 12.51 -12.94 6.97
C PRO A 190 13.05 -13.32 5.59
N LYS A 191 12.19 -13.38 4.56
CA LYS A 191 12.60 -13.65 3.17
C LYS A 191 13.64 -12.64 2.68
N GLN A 192 13.44 -11.35 2.95
CA GLN A 192 14.36 -10.31 2.53
C GLN A 192 15.71 -10.39 3.30
N LYS A 193 15.67 -10.74 4.59
CA LYS A 193 16.91 -10.93 5.37
C LYS A 193 17.75 -12.07 4.84
N ILE A 194 17.12 -13.18 4.45
CA ILE A 194 17.78 -14.32 3.80
C ILE A 194 18.42 -13.87 2.47
N ILE A 195 17.68 -13.17 1.62
CA ILE A 195 18.18 -12.65 0.34
C ILE A 195 19.38 -11.72 0.56
N ASN A 196 19.26 -10.78 1.49
CA ASN A 196 20.32 -9.83 1.80
C ASN A 196 21.58 -10.55 2.32
N LYS A 197 21.42 -11.58 3.16
CA LYS A 197 22.54 -12.38 3.66
C LYS A 197 23.25 -13.13 2.54
N MET A 198 22.50 -13.74 1.61
CA MET A 198 23.10 -14.39 0.44
C MET A 198 23.86 -13.40 -0.44
N PHE A 199 23.30 -12.22 -0.70
CA PHE A 199 24.02 -11.19 -1.45
C PHE A 199 25.30 -10.76 -0.75
N GLN A 200 25.27 -10.60 0.58
CA GLN A 200 26.45 -10.29 1.38
C GLN A 200 27.53 -11.37 1.21
N LEU A 201 27.17 -12.65 1.30
CA LEU A 201 28.09 -13.77 1.13
C LEU A 201 28.66 -13.87 -0.30
N LEU A 202 27.89 -13.43 -1.29
CA LEU A 202 28.33 -13.37 -2.69
C LEU A 202 29.13 -12.09 -3.02
N GLY A 203 29.37 -11.22 -2.04
CA GLY A 203 30.03 -9.93 -2.27
C GLY A 203 29.18 -8.92 -3.07
N ILE A 204 27.87 -9.16 -3.18
CA ILE A 204 26.94 -8.28 -3.88
C ILE A 204 26.42 -7.24 -2.90
N THR A 205 26.73 -5.97 -3.16
CA THR A 205 26.25 -4.86 -2.32
C THR A 205 24.90 -4.36 -2.86
N PRO A 206 23.83 -4.38 -2.06
CA PRO A 206 22.49 -3.90 -2.50
C PRO A 206 22.46 -2.47 -3.01
N THR A 207 23.38 -1.62 -2.57
CA THR A 207 23.55 -0.24 -3.01
C THR A 207 23.88 -0.08 -4.49
N ASN A 208 24.33 -1.15 -5.17
CA ASN A 208 24.65 -1.12 -6.60
C ASN A 208 23.42 -1.26 -7.51
N TYR A 209 22.21 -1.38 -6.92
CA TYR A 209 20.98 -1.67 -7.65
C TYR A 209 19.91 -0.61 -7.43
N PHE A 210 20.30 0.66 -7.43
CA PHE A 210 19.34 1.76 -7.50
C PHE A 210 18.83 1.88 -8.95
N HIS A 211 17.50 1.98 -9.10
CA HIS A 211 16.89 2.42 -10.33
C HIS A 211 16.44 3.88 -10.19
N GLU A 212 16.54 4.65 -11.26
CA GLU A 212 16.21 6.08 -11.24
C GLU A 212 14.70 6.38 -11.16
N ASN A 213 13.85 5.36 -11.17
CA ASN A 213 12.40 5.52 -11.12
C ASN A 213 11.88 5.76 -9.69
N ASN A 214 12.06 6.98 -9.22
CA ASN A 214 11.44 7.42 -7.97
C ASN A 214 9.93 7.55 -8.17
N ARG A 215 9.15 6.85 -7.34
CA ARG A 215 7.69 6.94 -7.35
C ARG A 215 7.22 8.09 -6.46
N GLY A 216 6.26 8.89 -6.93
CA GLY A 216 5.58 9.83 -6.06
C GLY A 216 4.79 9.10 -4.98
N VAL A 217 4.90 9.56 -3.74
CA VAL A 217 4.13 9.06 -2.60
C VAL A 217 3.01 10.04 -2.31
N TYR A 218 1.79 9.54 -2.18
CA TYR A 218 0.60 10.32 -1.91
C TYR A 218 -0.13 9.76 -0.70
N TYR A 219 -0.75 10.65 0.06
CA TYR A 219 -1.57 10.31 1.21
C TYR A 219 -2.87 11.10 1.19
N SER A 220 -3.97 10.43 1.47
CA SER A 220 -5.28 11.07 1.63
C SER A 220 -5.72 10.96 3.09
N PRO A 221 -5.58 12.03 3.91
CA PRO A 221 -6.12 12.05 5.26
C PRO A 221 -7.65 12.19 5.21
N PHE A 222 -8.36 11.47 6.07
CA PHE A 222 -9.82 11.49 6.14
C PHE A 222 -10.40 12.45 7.17
N PHE A 223 -9.53 12.95 8.06
CA PHE A 223 -9.88 13.88 9.12
C PHE A 223 -8.91 15.07 9.12
N ASN A 224 -9.35 16.21 9.63
CA ASN A 224 -8.51 17.40 9.71
C ASN A 224 -7.25 17.15 10.56
N ASN A 225 -7.40 16.40 11.63
CA ASN A 225 -6.37 16.07 12.61
C ASN A 225 -5.84 14.61 12.49
N THR A 226 -5.95 14.00 11.31
CA THR A 226 -5.45 12.64 11.03
C THR A 226 -4.02 12.41 11.53
N TYR A 227 -3.12 13.38 11.30
CA TYR A 227 -1.71 13.19 11.67
C TYR A 227 -1.48 13.22 13.18
N GLN A 228 -2.25 14.01 13.92
CA GLN A 228 -2.21 14.04 15.39
C GLN A 228 -2.66 12.68 15.96
N PHE A 229 -3.74 12.12 15.41
CA PHE A 229 -4.20 10.78 15.77
C PHE A 229 -3.15 9.70 15.47
N LEU A 230 -2.52 9.74 14.29
CA LEU A 230 -1.49 8.76 13.90
C LEU A 230 -0.23 8.87 14.75
N ARG A 231 0.08 10.05 15.30
CA ARG A 231 1.16 10.23 16.27
C ARG A 231 0.78 9.87 17.70
N GLY A 232 -0.51 9.55 17.94
CA GLY A 232 -1.03 9.23 19.27
C GLY A 232 -1.19 10.43 20.20
N GLU A 233 -1.29 11.64 19.64
CA GLU A 233 -1.52 12.90 20.37
C GLU A 233 -2.97 13.08 20.81
N ILE A 234 -3.90 12.46 20.07
CA ILE A 234 -5.34 12.49 20.30
C ILE A 234 -5.97 11.11 20.22
N GLY A 235 -7.14 10.93 20.82
CA GLY A 235 -7.98 9.75 20.75
C GLY A 235 -8.87 9.70 19.49
N GLU A 236 -9.62 8.62 19.35
CA GLU A 236 -10.56 8.43 18.22
C GLU A 236 -11.76 9.36 18.30
N GLU A 237 -12.19 9.66 19.50
CA GLU A 237 -13.29 10.56 19.85
C GLU A 237 -13.02 12.03 19.51
N GLU A 238 -11.74 12.39 19.35
CA GLU A 238 -11.29 13.73 19.00
C GLU A 238 -11.09 13.92 17.50
N LEU A 239 -11.35 12.88 16.68
CA LEU A 239 -11.21 12.98 15.24
C LEU A 239 -12.23 13.96 14.64
N GLU A 240 -11.74 14.96 13.93
CA GLU A 240 -12.52 16.03 13.30
C GLU A 240 -12.78 15.68 11.82
N PRO A 241 -14.04 15.40 11.41
CA PRO A 241 -14.36 15.19 10.01
C PRO A 241 -13.97 16.39 9.14
N HIS A 242 -13.52 16.13 7.92
CA HIS A 242 -13.29 17.21 6.97
C HIS A 242 -14.58 17.93 6.65
N SER A 243 -14.58 19.26 6.81
CA SER A 243 -15.72 20.13 6.48
C SER A 243 -16.16 20.06 5.00
N ASN A 244 -15.33 19.52 4.14
CA ASN A 244 -15.54 19.42 2.69
C ASN A 244 -15.87 18.00 2.24
N GLY A 245 -16.31 17.12 3.14
CA GLY A 245 -16.86 15.81 2.79
C GLY A 245 -15.90 14.93 1.98
N VAL A 246 -14.67 14.68 2.45
CA VAL A 246 -13.82 13.66 1.82
C VAL A 246 -14.61 12.35 1.81
N GLY A 247 -14.91 11.85 0.62
CA GLY A 247 -15.76 10.67 0.42
C GLY A 247 -17.24 10.93 0.23
N ASP A 248 -17.70 12.16 0.36
CA ASP A 248 -19.08 12.56 0.04
C ASP A 248 -19.13 12.99 -1.44
N TYR A 249 -19.45 12.04 -2.31
CA TYR A 249 -19.50 12.25 -3.77
C TYR A 249 -20.77 12.90 -4.29
N GLU A 250 -21.77 13.06 -3.43
CA GLU A 250 -22.99 13.81 -3.80
C GLU A 250 -22.71 15.32 -3.90
N LYS A 251 -21.56 15.77 -3.42
CA LYS A 251 -21.14 17.19 -3.40
C LYS A 251 -19.98 17.53 -4.34
N ILE A 252 -19.63 16.61 -5.27
CA ILE A 252 -18.57 16.87 -6.27
C ILE A 252 -19.19 17.39 -7.59
#